data_2e69ccf76be53197e595217ed3d00c8e
#
_entry.id   2e69ccf76be53197e595217ed3d00c8e
#
_cell.length_a   1.000
_cell.length_b   1.000
_cell.length_c   1.000
_cell.angle_alpha   90.00
_cell.angle_beta   90.00
_cell.angle_gamma   90.00
#
_symmetry.space_group_name_H-M   'P 1'
#
loop_
_entity.id
_entity.type
_entity.pdbx_description
1 polymer ?
#
loop_
_entity_poly.entity_id
_entity_poly.type
_entity_poly.pdbx_seq_one_letter_code
_entity_poly.pdbx_strand_id
1 'polypeptide(L)'
;QSLVIASRDGRIVRLGDVASVGSGSLTRYGAVTKNGNAEAVEGLVIALRGADARQVVDGVRTRLAEVERGLPAGTRINVFYDRSDLIERAVGTVEEALIEATVLVVVLLILFLGDWRAAAIVAATLPMAALITFLFMRGMGLSANLMSLGGLAIAIGMLVDGAVVVVENVVERLGRDHDGDTPRLNHVFRATSEVIVPVSAGILIIALVFLPLL
;
A
#
# COMPACT_ATOMS: atom_id res chain seq x y z
N GLN A 1 -46.97 25.07 -12.32
CA GLN A 1 -48.15 25.96 -12.06
C GLN A 1 -49.43 25.37 -12.53
N SER A 2 -49.46 24.53 -13.55
CA SER A 2 -50.67 23.90 -14.14
C SER A 2 -51.22 22.67 -13.38
N LEU A 3 -50.54 22.23 -12.30
CA LEU A 3 -50.98 21.07 -11.52
C LEU A 3 -52.34 21.31 -10.89
N VAL A 4 -53.29 20.41 -11.13
CA VAL A 4 -54.66 20.46 -10.54
C VAL A 4 -54.58 19.93 -9.12
N ILE A 5 -55.01 20.74 -8.13
CA ILE A 5 -55.04 20.38 -6.71
C ILE A 5 -56.39 19.84 -6.31
N ALA A 6 -57.47 20.44 -6.79
CA ALA A 6 -58.82 20.05 -6.48
C ALA A 6 -59.81 20.37 -7.62
N SER A 7 -60.91 19.62 -7.68
CA SER A 7 -62.07 19.99 -8.50
C SER A 7 -63.27 20.07 -7.57
N ARG A 8 -63.88 21.22 -7.46
CA ARG A 8 -65.04 21.47 -6.61
C ARG A 8 -66.14 22.18 -7.42
N ASP A 9 -67.32 21.65 -7.44
CA ASP A 9 -68.43 22.18 -8.17
C ASP A 9 -68.19 22.52 -9.66
N GLY A 10 -67.46 21.63 -10.33
CA GLY A 10 -67.09 21.84 -11.74
C GLY A 10 -65.96 22.87 -11.99
N ARG A 11 -65.43 23.49 -10.95
CA ARG A 11 -64.23 24.39 -11.04
C ARG A 11 -62.96 23.65 -10.70
N ILE A 12 -62.01 23.76 -11.59
CA ILE A 12 -60.64 23.21 -11.43
C ILE A 12 -59.79 24.26 -10.70
N VAL A 13 -59.27 23.91 -9.51
CA VAL A 13 -58.31 24.74 -8.76
C VAL A 13 -56.90 24.22 -9.07
N ARG A 14 -56.08 25.07 -9.62
CA ARG A 14 -54.65 24.74 -9.93
C ARG A 14 -53.74 25.26 -8.85
N LEU A 15 -52.54 24.67 -8.75
CA LEU A 15 -51.51 25.09 -7.78
C LEU A 15 -51.17 26.58 -7.92
N GLY A 16 -51.11 27.08 -9.16
CA GLY A 16 -50.81 28.51 -9.44
C GLY A 16 -51.92 29.48 -9.01
N ASP A 17 -53.16 28.97 -8.74
CA ASP A 17 -54.30 29.82 -8.28
C ASP A 17 -54.23 30.11 -6.78
N VAL A 18 -53.49 29.26 -6.02
CA VAL A 18 -53.48 29.34 -4.53
C VAL A 18 -52.05 29.54 -3.98
N ALA A 19 -51.01 29.41 -4.81
CA ALA A 19 -49.63 29.56 -4.39
C ALA A 19 -48.71 30.08 -5.52
N SER A 20 -47.69 30.81 -5.16
CA SER A 20 -46.61 31.17 -6.07
C SER A 20 -45.63 30.00 -6.18
N VAL A 21 -45.46 29.50 -7.40
CA VAL A 21 -44.54 28.40 -7.67
C VAL A 21 -43.27 28.96 -8.31
N GLY A 22 -42.13 28.81 -7.64
CA GLY A 22 -40.83 29.22 -8.11
C GLY A 22 -39.78 28.16 -7.81
N SER A 23 -38.63 28.31 -8.42
CA SER A 23 -37.45 27.54 -8.04
C SER A 23 -36.73 28.21 -6.86
N GLY A 24 -36.37 27.42 -5.87
CA GLY A 24 -35.64 27.87 -4.70
C GLY A 24 -34.45 26.94 -4.40
N SER A 25 -33.53 27.41 -3.60
CA SER A 25 -32.43 26.62 -3.09
C SER A 25 -32.80 25.99 -1.75
N LEU A 26 -32.33 24.79 -1.49
CA LEU A 26 -32.39 24.19 -0.17
C LEU A 26 -31.52 25.01 0.82
N THR A 27 -31.92 24.94 2.11
CA THR A 27 -31.13 25.57 3.17
C THR A 27 -29.72 25.02 3.16
N ARG A 28 -28.74 25.89 3.12
CA ARG A 28 -27.33 25.50 3.18
C ARG A 28 -26.92 25.23 4.61
N TYR A 29 -26.31 24.05 4.84
CA TYR A 29 -25.76 23.64 6.12
C TYR A 29 -24.23 23.77 6.16
N GLY A 30 -23.59 24.10 5.02
CA GLY A 30 -22.13 24.27 4.91
C GLY A 30 -21.76 25.01 3.62
N ALA A 31 -20.50 25.42 3.56
CA ALA A 31 -19.90 26.02 2.38
C ALA A 31 -18.49 25.48 2.18
N VAL A 32 -18.10 25.31 0.93
CA VAL A 32 -16.74 24.96 0.52
C VAL A 32 -16.17 26.12 -0.28
N THR A 33 -14.94 26.49 0.02
CA THR A 33 -14.23 27.54 -0.72
C THR A 33 -13.00 26.98 -1.43
N LYS A 34 -12.74 27.45 -2.64
CA LYS A 34 -11.52 27.12 -3.38
C LYS A 34 -10.53 28.25 -3.26
N ASN A 35 -9.32 27.96 -2.78
CA ASN A 35 -8.21 28.92 -2.62
C ASN A 35 -8.58 30.15 -1.78
N GLY A 36 -9.55 30.06 -0.89
CA GLY A 36 -10.01 31.15 -0.04
C GLY A 36 -10.82 32.25 -0.74
N ASN A 37 -11.02 32.20 -2.05
CA ASN A 37 -11.57 33.33 -2.82
C ASN A 37 -12.91 33.05 -3.51
N ALA A 38 -13.21 31.79 -3.81
CA ALA A 38 -14.39 31.43 -4.56
C ALA A 38 -15.16 30.30 -3.89
N GLU A 39 -16.48 30.35 -3.98
CA GLU A 39 -17.33 29.27 -3.58
C GLU A 39 -17.20 28.09 -4.56
N ALA A 40 -17.15 26.87 -4.03
CA ALA A 40 -16.99 25.65 -4.80
C ALA A 40 -17.97 24.58 -4.33
N VAL A 41 -18.20 23.60 -5.20
CA VAL A 41 -18.92 22.37 -4.85
C VAL A 41 -17.89 21.27 -4.75
N GLU A 42 -17.86 20.58 -3.63
CA GLU A 42 -16.98 19.44 -3.37
C GLU A 42 -17.79 18.16 -3.38
N GLY A 43 -17.25 17.13 -4.06
CA GLY A 43 -17.74 15.76 -4.00
C GLY A 43 -16.72 14.88 -3.28
N LEU A 44 -17.14 14.18 -2.24
CA LEU A 44 -16.34 13.22 -1.51
C LEU A 44 -16.81 11.80 -1.81
N VAL A 45 -15.93 10.98 -2.36
CA VAL A 45 -16.16 9.56 -2.56
C VAL A 45 -15.49 8.77 -1.44
N ILE A 46 -16.29 8.01 -0.69
CA ILE A 46 -15.83 7.22 0.45
C ILE A 46 -15.87 5.75 0.07
N ALA A 47 -14.71 5.08 0.15
CA ALA A 47 -14.62 3.65 -0.05
C ALA A 47 -15.24 2.90 1.16
N LEU A 48 -15.92 1.79 0.89
CA LEU A 48 -16.40 0.90 1.93
C LEU A 48 -15.22 0.19 2.61
N ARG A 49 -15.42 -0.15 3.88
CA ARG A 49 -14.41 -0.91 4.63
C ARG A 49 -14.12 -2.25 3.96
N GLY A 50 -12.85 -2.53 3.70
CA GLY A 50 -12.40 -3.75 3.02
C GLY A 50 -12.42 -3.67 1.49
N ALA A 51 -12.87 -2.57 0.88
CA ALA A 51 -12.76 -2.37 -0.55
C ALA A 51 -11.31 -2.08 -0.96
N ASP A 52 -10.94 -2.58 -2.13
CA ASP A 52 -9.66 -2.23 -2.75
C ASP A 52 -9.65 -0.77 -3.18
N ALA A 53 -8.80 0.03 -2.52
CA ALA A 53 -8.75 1.48 -2.74
C ALA A 53 -8.38 1.83 -4.20
N ARG A 54 -7.49 1.05 -4.83
CA ARG A 54 -7.06 1.28 -6.21
C ARG A 54 -8.22 1.01 -7.18
N GLN A 55 -8.92 -0.11 -7.01
CA GLN A 55 -10.08 -0.46 -7.83
C GLN A 55 -11.21 0.57 -7.69
N VAL A 56 -11.44 1.07 -6.47
CA VAL A 56 -12.45 2.13 -6.22
C VAL A 56 -12.06 3.42 -6.95
N VAL A 57 -10.81 3.85 -6.85
CA VAL A 57 -10.34 5.09 -7.50
C VAL A 57 -10.43 4.97 -9.02
N ASP A 58 -10.03 3.86 -9.62
CA ASP A 58 -10.12 3.64 -11.06
C ASP A 58 -11.59 3.65 -11.55
N GLY A 59 -12.49 3.03 -10.77
CA GLY A 59 -13.92 3.10 -11.03
C GLY A 59 -14.47 4.53 -10.95
N VAL A 60 -14.03 5.31 -9.96
CA VAL A 60 -14.41 6.72 -9.81
C VAL A 60 -13.90 7.56 -10.97
N ARG A 61 -12.62 7.41 -11.35
CA ARG A 61 -12.03 8.13 -12.49
C ARG A 61 -12.82 7.88 -13.78
N THR A 62 -13.19 6.62 -14.03
CA THR A 62 -14.00 6.23 -15.20
C THR A 62 -15.38 6.92 -15.16
N ARG A 63 -16.05 6.91 -14.01
CA ARG A 63 -17.35 7.55 -13.84
C ARG A 63 -17.29 9.07 -13.92
N LEU A 64 -16.24 9.70 -13.38
CA LEU A 64 -16.04 11.14 -13.50
C LEU A 64 -15.90 11.57 -14.96
N ALA A 65 -15.17 10.83 -15.78
CA ALA A 65 -15.05 11.09 -17.21
C ALA A 65 -16.38 10.99 -17.96
N GLU A 66 -17.29 10.11 -17.52
CA GLU A 66 -18.65 10.04 -18.07
C GLU A 66 -19.49 11.24 -17.65
N VAL A 67 -19.45 11.61 -16.37
CA VAL A 67 -20.21 12.74 -15.80
C VAL A 67 -19.76 14.06 -16.42
N GLU A 68 -18.45 14.27 -16.61
CA GLU A 68 -17.88 15.48 -17.16
C GLU A 68 -18.43 15.82 -18.56
N ARG A 69 -18.76 14.79 -19.36
CA ARG A 69 -19.38 14.97 -20.69
C ARG A 69 -20.81 15.52 -20.63
N GLY A 70 -21.49 15.30 -19.49
CA GLY A 70 -22.88 15.76 -19.29
C GLY A 70 -22.98 17.11 -18.57
N LEU A 71 -21.86 17.70 -18.15
CA LEU A 71 -21.87 18.96 -17.41
C LEU A 71 -22.11 20.17 -18.31
N PRO A 72 -22.75 21.23 -17.80
CA PRO A 72 -22.89 22.50 -18.52
C PRO A 72 -21.56 23.07 -18.95
N ALA A 73 -21.55 23.77 -20.08
CA ALA A 73 -20.34 24.42 -20.60
C ALA A 73 -19.71 25.36 -19.55
N GLY A 74 -18.40 25.23 -19.33
CA GLY A 74 -17.66 26.00 -18.34
C GLY A 74 -17.52 25.34 -16.97
N THR A 75 -18.20 24.22 -16.72
CA THR A 75 -18.02 23.42 -15.51
C THR A 75 -16.88 22.43 -15.71
N ARG A 76 -15.96 22.35 -14.74
CA ARG A 76 -14.82 21.42 -14.76
C ARG A 76 -14.76 20.65 -13.45
N ILE A 77 -14.47 19.36 -13.55
CA ILE A 77 -14.15 18.52 -12.38
C ILE A 77 -12.64 18.57 -12.16
N ASN A 78 -12.23 18.97 -10.96
CA ASN A 78 -10.83 18.97 -10.57
C ASN A 78 -10.62 18.02 -9.40
N VAL A 79 -9.94 16.92 -9.64
CA VAL A 79 -9.55 15.99 -8.59
C VAL A 79 -8.37 16.62 -7.85
N PHE A 80 -8.55 16.98 -6.60
CA PHE A 80 -7.51 17.61 -5.76
C PHE A 80 -6.92 16.67 -4.73
N TYR A 81 -7.57 15.55 -4.47
CA TYR A 81 -7.08 14.49 -3.58
C TYR A 81 -7.36 13.12 -4.19
N ASP A 82 -6.31 12.36 -4.41
CA ASP A 82 -6.37 10.99 -4.90
C ASP A 82 -5.49 10.10 -4.02
N ARG A 83 -6.12 9.08 -3.44
CA ARG A 83 -5.44 8.17 -2.53
C ARG A 83 -4.47 7.23 -3.25
N SER A 84 -4.65 7.02 -4.56
CA SER A 84 -3.74 6.19 -5.35
C SER A 84 -2.34 6.78 -5.42
N ASP A 85 -2.20 8.10 -5.54
CA ASP A 85 -0.91 8.78 -5.55
C ASP A 85 -0.11 8.49 -4.27
N LEU A 86 -0.80 8.42 -3.13
CA LEU A 86 -0.17 8.11 -1.85
C LEU A 86 0.32 6.66 -1.80
N ILE A 87 -0.49 5.73 -2.31
CA ILE A 87 -0.14 4.30 -2.37
C ILE A 87 1.03 4.09 -3.33
N GLU A 88 1.02 4.72 -4.49
CA GLU A 88 2.11 4.62 -5.48
C GLU A 88 3.44 5.14 -4.93
N ARG A 89 3.42 6.28 -4.24
CA ARG A 89 4.62 6.81 -3.56
C ARG A 89 5.12 5.86 -2.48
N ALA A 90 4.22 5.27 -1.70
CA ALA A 90 4.61 4.31 -0.66
C ALA A 90 5.22 3.04 -1.25
N VAL A 91 4.63 2.49 -2.33
CA VAL A 91 5.21 1.35 -3.06
C VAL A 91 6.59 1.71 -3.61
N GLY A 92 6.72 2.87 -4.26
CA GLY A 92 8.00 3.36 -4.78
C GLY A 92 9.07 3.50 -3.69
N THR A 93 8.71 4.03 -2.52
CA THR A 93 9.64 4.13 -1.38
C THR A 93 10.11 2.76 -0.90
N VAL A 94 9.22 1.76 -0.85
CA VAL A 94 9.60 0.39 -0.45
C VAL A 94 10.51 -0.25 -1.51
N GLU A 95 10.21 -0.06 -2.79
CA GLU A 95 11.04 -0.56 -3.89
C GLU A 95 12.44 0.06 -3.86
N GLU A 96 12.53 1.38 -3.71
CA GLU A 96 13.80 2.10 -3.60
C GLU A 96 14.61 1.63 -2.38
N ALA A 97 13.99 1.53 -1.21
CA ALA A 97 14.63 1.03 0.00
C ALA A 97 15.13 -0.42 -0.15
N LEU A 98 14.37 -1.28 -0.84
CA LEU A 98 14.76 -2.66 -1.10
C LEU A 98 15.98 -2.74 -2.02
N ILE A 99 16.01 -1.93 -3.08
CA ILE A 99 17.14 -1.85 -4.01
C ILE A 99 18.38 -1.32 -3.29
N GLU A 100 18.25 -0.21 -2.56
CA GLU A 100 19.33 0.42 -1.83
C GLU A 100 19.93 -0.54 -0.78
N ALA A 101 19.08 -1.18 0.04
CA ALA A 101 19.50 -2.16 1.02
C ALA A 101 20.22 -3.34 0.35
N THR A 102 19.68 -3.87 -0.76
CA THR A 102 20.30 -4.98 -1.50
C THR A 102 21.67 -4.59 -2.03
N VAL A 103 21.80 -3.43 -2.66
CA VAL A 103 23.07 -2.93 -3.19
C VAL A 103 24.10 -2.74 -2.07
N LEU A 104 23.69 -2.10 -0.97
CA LEU A 104 24.56 -1.88 0.18
C LEU A 104 25.09 -3.19 0.76
N VAL A 105 24.20 -4.17 0.97
CA VAL A 105 24.57 -5.48 1.51
C VAL A 105 25.50 -6.23 0.56
N VAL A 106 25.22 -6.22 -0.74
CA VAL A 106 26.09 -6.86 -1.74
C VAL A 106 27.50 -6.24 -1.70
N VAL A 107 27.59 -4.92 -1.67
CA VAL A 107 28.87 -4.20 -1.58
C VAL A 107 29.61 -4.57 -0.30
N LEU A 108 28.94 -4.55 0.85
CA LEU A 108 29.56 -4.91 2.14
C LEU A 108 30.02 -6.36 2.16
N LEU A 109 29.22 -7.30 1.68
CA LEU A 109 29.60 -8.71 1.64
C LEU A 109 30.78 -8.96 0.70
N ILE A 110 30.83 -8.32 -0.46
CA ILE A 110 31.99 -8.42 -1.35
C ILE A 110 33.24 -7.83 -0.69
N LEU A 111 33.09 -6.70 0.00
CA LEU A 111 34.22 -6.03 0.67
C LEU A 111 34.77 -6.82 1.85
N PHE A 112 33.90 -7.40 2.68
CA PHE A 112 34.30 -8.09 3.91
C PHE A 112 34.60 -9.57 3.72
N LEU A 113 33.80 -10.28 2.92
CA LEU A 113 33.95 -11.72 2.70
C LEU A 113 34.77 -12.05 1.44
N GLY A 114 34.85 -11.12 0.48
CA GLY A 114 35.55 -11.37 -0.80
C GLY A 114 34.86 -12.42 -1.69
N ASP A 115 33.70 -12.93 -1.32
CA ASP A 115 32.94 -13.96 -2.04
C ASP A 115 31.68 -13.42 -2.67
N TRP A 116 31.70 -13.22 -3.98
CA TRP A 116 30.55 -12.74 -4.75
C TRP A 116 29.36 -13.71 -4.74
N ARG A 117 29.60 -15.02 -4.53
CA ARG A 117 28.55 -16.05 -4.46
C ARG A 117 27.73 -15.90 -3.18
N ALA A 118 28.41 -15.65 -2.05
CA ALA A 118 27.77 -15.34 -0.79
C ALA A 118 26.89 -14.08 -0.90
N ALA A 119 27.44 -13.02 -1.51
CA ALA A 119 26.69 -11.79 -1.77
C ALA A 119 25.46 -12.02 -2.67
N ALA A 120 25.59 -12.84 -3.71
CA ALA A 120 24.46 -13.15 -4.61
C ALA A 120 23.35 -13.95 -3.91
N ILE A 121 23.70 -14.85 -2.98
CA ILE A 121 22.71 -15.60 -2.19
C ILE A 121 21.88 -14.63 -1.32
N VAL A 122 22.55 -13.75 -0.58
CA VAL A 122 21.86 -12.76 0.26
C VAL A 122 21.03 -11.81 -0.59
N ALA A 123 21.58 -11.31 -1.69
CA ALA A 123 20.85 -10.45 -2.63
C ALA A 123 19.56 -11.10 -3.18
N ALA A 124 19.58 -12.41 -3.40
CA ALA A 124 18.42 -13.15 -3.89
C ALA A 124 17.37 -13.40 -2.78
N THR A 125 17.79 -13.53 -1.52
CA THR A 125 16.85 -13.78 -0.42
C THR A 125 15.89 -12.63 -0.16
N LEU A 126 16.32 -11.39 -0.36
CA LEU A 126 15.52 -10.18 -0.11
C LEU A 126 14.28 -10.08 -1.01
N PRO A 127 14.42 -10.06 -2.33
CA PRO A 127 13.26 -10.01 -3.22
C PRO A 127 12.40 -11.27 -3.08
N MET A 128 13.00 -12.44 -2.81
CA MET A 128 12.28 -13.68 -2.59
C MET A 128 11.38 -13.59 -1.34
N ALA A 129 11.91 -13.06 -0.24
CA ALA A 129 11.13 -12.87 0.99
C ALA A 129 9.99 -11.87 0.80
N ALA A 130 10.21 -10.77 0.09
CA ALA A 130 9.17 -9.81 -0.26
C ALA A 130 8.07 -10.47 -1.10
N LEU A 131 8.44 -11.23 -2.14
CA LEU A 131 7.49 -11.96 -2.98
C LEU A 131 6.67 -12.98 -2.19
N ILE A 132 7.32 -13.75 -1.31
CA ILE A 132 6.65 -14.71 -0.43
C ILE A 132 5.64 -13.97 0.47
N THR A 133 6.03 -12.85 1.06
CA THR A 133 5.15 -12.03 1.89
C THR A 133 3.92 -11.56 1.10
N PHE A 134 4.09 -11.04 -0.11
CA PHE A 134 2.95 -10.64 -0.95
C PHE A 134 2.04 -11.82 -1.33
N LEU A 135 2.60 -13.01 -1.59
CA LEU A 135 1.82 -14.20 -1.84
C LEU A 135 0.96 -14.61 -0.62
N PHE A 136 1.53 -14.55 0.58
CA PHE A 136 0.80 -14.80 1.81
C PHE A 136 -0.29 -13.76 2.06
N MET A 137 0.02 -12.46 1.90
CA MET A 137 -0.96 -11.38 2.03
C MET A 137 -2.14 -11.60 1.08
N ARG A 138 -1.85 -11.93 -0.18
CA ARG A 138 -2.89 -12.25 -1.18
C ARG A 138 -3.72 -13.46 -0.77
N GLY A 139 -3.09 -14.51 -0.29
CA GLY A 139 -3.78 -15.74 0.16
C GLY A 139 -4.69 -15.52 1.36
N MET A 140 -4.33 -14.58 2.24
CA MET A 140 -5.11 -14.19 3.42
C MET A 140 -6.12 -13.06 3.14
N GLY A 141 -6.19 -12.56 1.91
CA GLY A 141 -7.07 -11.43 1.55
C GLY A 141 -6.65 -10.09 2.16
N LEU A 142 -5.38 -9.96 2.56
CA LEU A 142 -4.84 -8.72 3.11
C LEU A 142 -4.47 -7.77 1.98
N SER A 143 -4.93 -6.53 2.07
CA SER A 143 -4.59 -5.49 1.10
C SER A 143 -3.19 -4.92 1.36
N ALA A 144 -2.45 -4.64 0.28
CA ALA A 144 -1.21 -3.88 0.35
C ALA A 144 -1.54 -2.40 0.60
N ASN A 145 -1.67 -2.04 1.87
CA ASN A 145 -1.91 -0.67 2.31
C ASN A 145 -0.64 -0.04 2.89
N LEU A 146 -0.70 1.25 3.23
CA LEU A 146 0.44 1.98 3.79
C LEU A 146 1.03 1.34 5.05
N MET A 147 0.18 0.75 5.92
CA MET A 147 0.65 0.10 7.15
C MET A 147 1.38 -1.20 6.84
N SER A 148 0.83 -2.05 5.95
CA SER A 148 1.45 -3.31 5.56
C SER A 148 2.76 -3.08 4.79
N LEU A 149 2.81 -2.07 3.92
CA LEU A 149 4.03 -1.69 3.19
C LEU A 149 5.10 -1.11 4.13
N GLY A 150 4.71 -0.27 5.09
CA GLY A 150 5.61 0.22 6.13
C GLY A 150 6.18 -0.90 7.00
N GLY A 151 5.33 -1.85 7.41
CA GLY A 151 5.75 -3.05 8.12
C GLY A 151 6.73 -3.91 7.30
N LEU A 152 6.46 -4.07 5.99
CA LEU A 152 7.35 -4.79 5.08
C LEU A 152 8.72 -4.12 4.98
N ALA A 153 8.79 -2.79 4.88
CA ALA A 153 10.05 -2.05 4.81
C ALA A 153 10.91 -2.27 6.07
N ILE A 154 10.29 -2.26 7.26
CA ILE A 154 10.98 -2.56 8.52
C ILE A 154 11.44 -4.03 8.56
N ALA A 155 10.56 -4.96 8.15
CA ALA A 155 10.87 -6.38 8.15
C ALA A 155 12.03 -6.74 7.20
N ILE A 156 12.13 -6.08 6.05
CA ILE A 156 13.25 -6.26 5.10
C ILE A 156 14.58 -5.92 5.77
N GLY A 157 14.67 -4.80 6.51
CA GLY A 157 15.89 -4.42 7.22
C GLY A 157 16.35 -5.51 8.20
N MET A 158 15.44 -6.05 9.00
CA MET A 158 15.74 -7.11 9.97
C MET A 158 16.08 -8.46 9.32
N LEU A 159 15.48 -8.75 8.19
CA LEU A 159 15.69 -9.99 7.46
C LEU A 159 17.08 -10.04 6.81
N VAL A 160 17.58 -8.87 6.36
CA VAL A 160 18.94 -8.73 5.84
C VAL A 160 19.95 -9.19 6.88
N ASP A 161 19.87 -8.70 8.11
CA ASP A 161 20.80 -9.01 9.18
C ASP A 161 20.83 -10.51 9.47
N GLY A 162 19.67 -11.15 9.55
CA GLY A 162 19.56 -12.59 9.75
C GLY A 162 20.19 -13.41 8.61
N ALA A 163 19.99 -13.00 7.36
CA ALA A 163 20.55 -13.67 6.20
C ALA A 163 22.09 -13.52 6.13
N VAL A 164 22.59 -12.31 6.44
CA VAL A 164 24.02 -12.01 6.48
C VAL A 164 24.73 -12.90 7.51
N VAL A 165 24.22 -12.96 8.75
CA VAL A 165 24.80 -13.80 9.83
C VAL A 165 24.89 -15.25 9.43
N VAL A 166 23.84 -15.81 8.80
CA VAL A 166 23.87 -17.23 8.35
C VAL A 166 24.91 -17.44 7.26
N VAL A 167 24.95 -16.57 6.26
CA VAL A 167 25.89 -16.72 5.13
C VAL A 167 27.33 -16.48 5.57
N GLU A 168 27.58 -15.50 6.42
CA GLU A 168 28.91 -15.22 6.99
C GLU A 168 29.44 -16.46 7.76
N ASN A 169 28.64 -17.04 8.66
CA ASN A 169 29.04 -18.22 9.40
C ASN A 169 29.33 -19.42 8.48
N VAL A 170 28.55 -19.59 7.40
CA VAL A 170 28.81 -20.64 6.40
C VAL A 170 30.13 -20.41 5.67
N VAL A 171 30.39 -19.19 5.20
CA VAL A 171 31.62 -18.84 4.47
C VAL A 171 32.84 -18.98 5.36
N GLU A 172 32.76 -18.47 6.60
CA GLU A 172 33.84 -18.58 7.57
C GLU A 172 34.20 -20.06 7.86
N ARG A 173 33.21 -20.91 8.05
CA ARG A 173 33.42 -22.33 8.31
C ARG A 173 33.98 -23.07 7.12
N LEU A 174 33.52 -22.78 5.91
CA LEU A 174 34.07 -23.31 4.67
C LEU A 174 35.53 -22.87 4.43
N GLY A 175 35.89 -21.66 4.86
CA GLY A 175 37.24 -21.14 4.76
C GLY A 175 38.22 -21.74 5.75
N ARG A 176 37.74 -22.24 6.91
CA ARG A 176 38.56 -22.86 7.95
C ARG A 176 38.89 -24.36 7.68
N ASP A 177 38.13 -24.98 6.81
CA ASP A 177 38.24 -26.41 6.53
C ASP A 177 39.33 -26.65 5.48
N HIS A 178 40.51 -27.02 5.93
CA HIS A 178 41.66 -27.33 5.07
C HIS A 178 41.86 -28.82 4.81
N ASP A 179 41.19 -29.69 5.58
CA ASP A 179 41.48 -31.12 5.58
C ASP A 179 40.65 -31.97 4.60
N GLY A 180 39.64 -31.42 3.94
CA GLY A 180 38.93 -32.07 2.82
C GLY A 180 38.20 -33.38 3.13
N ASP A 181 38.16 -33.81 4.39
CA ASP A 181 37.72 -35.16 4.82
C ASP A 181 36.15 -35.25 4.98
N THR A 182 35.46 -34.10 5.05
CA THR A 182 34.00 -34.07 5.17
C THR A 182 33.34 -33.40 3.97
N PRO A 183 32.18 -33.87 3.49
CA PRO A 183 31.45 -33.27 2.41
C PRO A 183 31.09 -31.81 2.72
N ARG A 184 31.31 -30.88 1.80
CA ARG A 184 30.99 -29.45 1.93
C ARG A 184 29.57 -29.20 2.44
N LEU A 185 28.64 -30.06 2.05
CA LEU A 185 27.24 -29.97 2.48
C LEU A 185 27.08 -30.11 4.00
N ASN A 186 27.88 -30.96 4.65
CA ASN A 186 27.86 -31.12 6.10
C ASN A 186 28.38 -29.89 6.84
N HIS A 187 29.37 -29.19 6.27
CA HIS A 187 29.86 -27.92 6.83
C HIS A 187 28.81 -26.83 6.74
N VAL A 188 28.14 -26.71 5.58
CA VAL A 188 27.01 -25.78 5.40
C VAL A 188 25.88 -26.06 6.37
N PHE A 189 25.48 -27.34 6.50
CA PHE A 189 24.43 -27.75 7.42
C PHE A 189 24.76 -27.41 8.87
N ARG A 190 25.97 -27.75 9.33
CA ARG A 190 26.43 -27.46 10.70
C ARG A 190 26.51 -25.96 10.96
N ALA A 191 27.12 -25.19 10.05
CA ALA A 191 27.20 -23.73 10.17
C ALA A 191 25.82 -23.09 10.26
N THR A 192 24.88 -23.50 9.40
CA THR A 192 23.50 -23.00 9.45
C THR A 192 22.82 -23.39 10.75
N SER A 193 22.98 -24.65 11.21
CA SER A 193 22.34 -25.14 12.44
C SER A 193 22.83 -24.41 13.70
N GLU A 194 24.05 -23.93 13.73
CA GLU A 194 24.60 -23.18 14.87
C GLU A 194 23.93 -21.83 15.06
N VAL A 195 23.58 -21.14 13.98
CA VAL A 195 23.08 -19.76 14.03
C VAL A 195 21.57 -19.67 13.83
N ILE A 196 20.91 -20.71 13.31
CA ILE A 196 19.48 -20.66 12.99
C ILE A 196 18.61 -20.47 14.24
N VAL A 197 18.98 -21.09 15.34
CA VAL A 197 18.22 -20.99 16.60
C VAL A 197 18.29 -19.58 17.19
N PRO A 198 19.47 -18.98 17.41
CA PRO A 198 19.56 -17.61 17.94
C PRO A 198 18.97 -16.57 16.97
N VAL A 199 19.20 -16.71 15.66
CA VAL A 199 18.62 -15.80 14.65
C VAL A 199 17.10 -15.90 14.64
N SER A 200 16.53 -17.12 14.62
CA SER A 200 15.07 -17.31 14.65
C SER A 200 14.46 -16.82 15.96
N ALA A 201 15.13 -17.01 17.09
CA ALA A 201 14.68 -16.50 18.39
C ALA A 201 14.65 -14.96 18.39
N GLY A 202 15.69 -14.32 17.85
CA GLY A 202 15.72 -12.86 17.72
C GLY A 202 14.58 -12.33 16.86
N ILE A 203 14.34 -12.91 15.69
CA ILE A 203 13.25 -12.53 14.79
C ILE A 203 11.88 -12.76 15.48
N LEU A 204 11.70 -13.87 16.20
CA LEU A 204 10.47 -14.17 16.92
C LEU A 204 10.19 -13.14 18.03
N ILE A 205 11.20 -12.75 18.78
CA ILE A 205 11.07 -11.72 19.84
C ILE A 205 10.63 -10.41 19.22
N ILE A 206 11.24 -10.00 18.11
CA ILE A 206 10.88 -8.78 17.40
C ILE A 206 9.43 -8.87 16.88
N ALA A 207 9.05 -9.99 16.26
CA ALA A 207 7.69 -10.23 15.80
C ALA A 207 6.66 -10.12 16.93
N LEU A 208 6.98 -10.66 18.12
CA LEU A 208 6.12 -10.58 19.31
C LEU A 208 5.97 -9.14 19.83
N VAL A 209 7.03 -8.33 19.75
CA VAL A 209 6.97 -6.90 20.13
C VAL A 209 6.06 -6.11 19.18
N PHE A 210 6.03 -6.46 17.91
CA PHE A 210 5.17 -5.80 16.92
C PHE A 210 3.72 -6.32 16.91
N LEU A 211 3.46 -7.49 17.49
CA LEU A 211 2.12 -8.11 17.50
C LEU A 211 1.01 -7.18 18.09
N PRO A 212 1.23 -6.42 19.18
CA PRO A 212 0.22 -5.50 19.72
C PRO A 212 -0.12 -4.32 18.81
N LEU A 213 0.67 -4.07 17.77
CA LEU A 213 0.46 -2.99 16.79
C LEU A 213 -0.42 -3.40 15.61
N LEU A 214 -0.73 -4.68 15.49
CA LEU A 214 -1.61 -5.28 14.48
C LEU A 214 -3.07 -5.26 14.94
#